data_f530c39214d606da9749d8054c0a20b6
#
_entry.id   f530c39214d606da9749d8054c0a20b6
#
_cell.length_a   1.000
_cell.length_b   1.000
_cell.length_c   1.000
_cell.angle_alpha   90.00
_cell.angle_beta   90.00
_cell.angle_gamma   90.00
#
_symmetry.space_group_name_H-M   'P 1'
#
loop_
_entity.id
_entity.type
_entity.pdbx_description
1 polymer ?
#
loop_
_entity_poly.entity_id
_entity_poly.type
_entity_poly.pdbx_seq_one_letter_code
_entity_poly.pdbx_strand_id
1 'polypeptide(L)'
;MHTGVRIILNQRGKWPQQPPEWELYHGIREDVNSGISDIPIQNANQGLYPNCGTSRDYGYGVMGFPTFTFETDDEQFIPGSFENLNDRLEEEMDVMRYLINNVWYWRARLDVRSLEVSSNSVTLDVVNHGQASTSNATLQYVDSDGVVAWTSDAFTVNATNSTIVELD
;
A
#
# COMPACT_ATOMS: atom_id res chain seq x y z
N MET A 1 15.19 5.25 9.34
CA MET A 1 15.56 6.60 8.89
C MET A 1 17.05 6.64 8.70
N HIS A 2 17.50 7.31 7.71
CA HIS A 2 18.91 7.49 7.35
C HIS A 2 19.13 8.93 6.87
N THR A 3 20.35 9.36 6.58
CA THR A 3 20.63 10.71 6.10
C THR A 3 21.74 10.69 5.06
N GLY A 4 21.79 11.71 4.18
CA GLY A 4 22.76 11.83 3.11
C GLY A 4 22.16 12.28 1.78
N VAL A 5 20.85 12.18 1.67
CA VAL A 5 20.05 12.65 0.52
C VAL A 5 18.60 12.75 0.97
N ARG A 6 17.83 13.66 0.38
CA ARG A 6 16.40 13.79 0.66
C ARG A 6 15.60 12.94 -0.31
N ILE A 7 15.24 11.72 0.10
CA ILE A 7 14.50 10.76 -0.74
C ILE A 7 13.83 9.67 0.10
N ILE A 8 12.70 9.16 -0.36
CA ILE A 8 12.11 7.94 0.17
C ILE A 8 12.36 6.81 -0.83
N LEU A 9 12.99 5.75 -0.35
CA LEU A 9 13.38 4.60 -1.16
C LEU A 9 12.39 3.46 -0.98
N ASN A 10 11.87 2.93 -2.09
CA ASN A 10 11.07 1.71 -2.13
C ASN A 10 11.89 0.48 -2.54
N GLN A 11 11.26 -0.69 -2.68
CA GLN A 11 11.88 -1.99 -2.87
C GLN A 11 12.57 -2.19 -4.21
N ARG A 12 13.29 -3.34 -4.27
CA ARG A 12 14.18 -3.82 -5.33
C ARG A 12 15.39 -2.95 -5.54
N GLY A 13 16.05 -2.60 -4.43
CA GLY A 13 17.26 -1.81 -4.47
C GLY A 13 18.44 -2.39 -5.27
N LYS A 14 18.46 -3.71 -5.54
CA LYS A 14 19.48 -4.34 -6.36
C LYS A 14 19.26 -4.10 -7.86
N TRP A 15 18.03 -4.03 -8.32
CA TRP A 15 17.68 -3.97 -9.73
C TRP A 15 16.95 -2.67 -10.09
N PRO A 16 17.16 -2.15 -11.32
CA PRO A 16 16.42 -0.96 -11.78
C PRO A 16 14.95 -1.23 -12.09
N GLN A 17 14.56 -2.51 -12.19
CA GLN A 17 13.18 -2.88 -12.46
C GLN A 17 12.31 -2.62 -11.23
N GLN A 18 11.13 -2.10 -11.48
CA GLN A 18 10.11 -1.91 -10.44
C GLN A 18 9.64 -3.25 -9.84
N PRO A 19 9.18 -3.27 -8.59
CA PRO A 19 8.55 -4.44 -8.02
C PRO A 19 7.26 -4.82 -8.78
N PRO A 20 6.75 -6.06 -8.66
CA PRO A 20 5.49 -6.47 -9.27
C PRO A 20 4.31 -5.53 -8.93
N GLU A 21 4.28 -5.03 -7.70
CA GLU A 21 3.26 -4.12 -7.20
C GLU A 21 3.65 -2.64 -7.40
N TRP A 22 4.33 -2.31 -8.51
CA TRP A 22 4.81 -0.95 -8.76
C TRP A 22 3.68 0.10 -8.79
N GLU A 23 2.47 -0.30 -9.21
CA GLU A 23 1.30 0.57 -9.24
C GLU A 23 0.92 1.08 -7.84
N LEU A 24 1.10 0.23 -6.83
CA LEU A 24 0.94 0.61 -5.43
C LEU A 24 1.92 1.74 -5.03
N TYR A 25 3.20 1.56 -5.35
CA TYR A 25 4.22 2.57 -5.03
C TYR A 25 4.04 3.85 -5.85
N HIS A 26 3.57 3.71 -7.08
CA HIS A 26 3.21 4.85 -7.92
C HIS A 26 2.03 5.62 -7.32
N GLY A 27 0.96 4.94 -6.91
CA GLY A 27 -0.19 5.56 -6.25
C GLY A 27 0.22 6.32 -4.98
N ILE A 28 1.03 5.69 -4.11
CA ILE A 28 1.56 6.35 -2.92
C ILE A 28 2.34 7.62 -3.28
N ARG A 29 3.21 7.55 -4.29
CA ARG A 29 3.98 8.70 -4.75
C ARG A 29 3.09 9.83 -5.25
N GLU A 30 2.09 9.52 -6.08
CA GLU A 30 1.16 10.51 -6.61
C GLU A 30 0.35 11.16 -5.48
N ASP A 31 -0.14 10.39 -4.52
CA ASP A 31 -0.87 10.90 -3.37
C ASP A 31 0.00 11.84 -2.52
N VAL A 32 1.23 11.43 -2.21
CA VAL A 32 2.16 12.26 -1.44
C VAL A 32 2.48 13.54 -2.19
N ASN A 33 2.80 13.45 -3.48
CA ASN A 33 3.16 14.62 -4.29
C ASN A 33 1.98 15.56 -4.59
N SER A 34 0.75 15.09 -4.44
CA SER A 34 -0.45 15.89 -4.72
C SER A 34 -0.77 16.95 -3.66
N GLY A 35 -0.12 16.94 -2.50
CA GLY A 35 -0.40 17.94 -1.48
C GLY A 35 0.22 17.72 -0.11
N ILE A 36 1.15 16.76 0.02
CA ILE A 36 1.83 16.49 1.29
C ILE A 36 3.29 16.92 1.22
N SER A 37 4.04 16.42 0.23
CA SER A 37 5.47 16.67 0.09
C SER A 37 5.93 16.46 -1.35
N ASP A 38 6.93 17.21 -1.77
CA ASP A 38 7.62 17.00 -3.05
C ASP A 38 8.81 16.02 -2.95
N ILE A 39 8.97 15.35 -1.81
CA ILE A 39 10.05 14.40 -1.59
C ILE A 39 10.01 13.27 -2.63
N PRO A 40 11.08 12.97 -3.35
CA PRO A 40 11.09 11.89 -4.32
C PRO A 40 10.85 10.53 -3.65
N ILE A 41 9.93 9.72 -4.21
CA ILE A 41 9.74 8.33 -3.81
C ILE A 41 10.15 7.46 -4.99
N GLN A 42 11.23 6.70 -4.86
CA GLN A 42 11.84 5.96 -5.95
C GLN A 42 12.37 4.60 -5.52
N ASN A 43 12.56 3.71 -6.50
CA ASN A 43 13.34 2.50 -6.31
C ASN A 43 14.77 2.86 -5.90
N ALA A 44 15.32 2.16 -4.91
CA ALA A 44 16.61 2.51 -4.36
C ALA A 44 17.78 2.41 -5.37
N ASN A 45 17.70 1.50 -6.34
CA ASN A 45 18.68 1.42 -7.42
C ASN A 45 18.70 2.68 -8.30
N GLN A 46 17.52 3.22 -8.57
CA GLN A 46 17.34 4.39 -9.43
C GLN A 46 17.56 5.71 -8.68
N GLY A 47 17.12 5.76 -7.41
CA GLY A 47 17.11 6.97 -6.62
C GLY A 47 18.43 7.25 -5.87
N LEU A 48 19.21 6.21 -5.61
CA LEU A 48 20.45 6.34 -4.84
C LEU A 48 21.60 5.51 -5.47
N TYR A 49 21.65 4.23 -5.16
CA TYR A 49 22.61 3.27 -5.70
C TYR A 49 22.08 1.84 -5.51
N PRO A 50 22.58 0.87 -6.31
CA PRO A 50 22.22 -0.52 -6.12
C PRO A 50 22.58 -1.03 -4.72
N ASN A 51 21.60 -1.50 -3.98
CA ASN A 51 21.78 -2.10 -2.65
C ASN A 51 20.85 -3.30 -2.45
N CYS A 52 21.18 -4.16 -1.50
CA CYS A 52 20.33 -5.30 -1.13
C CYS A 52 20.61 -5.74 0.32
N GLY A 53 19.73 -6.60 0.85
CA GLY A 53 19.84 -7.11 2.22
C GLY A 53 19.45 -6.09 3.29
N THR A 54 18.70 -5.07 2.92
CA THR A 54 18.20 -4.05 3.83
C THR A 54 16.94 -4.52 4.57
N SER A 55 16.57 -3.82 5.65
CA SER A 55 15.29 -4.04 6.34
C SER A 55 14.09 -3.88 5.39
N ARG A 56 14.20 -2.98 4.42
CA ARG A 56 13.21 -2.76 3.37
C ARG A 56 13.05 -4.01 2.50
N ASP A 57 14.15 -4.65 2.07
CA ASP A 57 14.09 -5.88 1.27
C ASP A 57 13.52 -7.04 2.07
N TYR A 58 13.84 -7.13 3.37
CA TYR A 58 13.29 -8.16 4.26
C TYR A 58 11.77 -7.98 4.46
N GLY A 59 11.32 -6.77 4.77
CA GLY A 59 9.89 -6.48 4.97
C GLY A 59 9.07 -6.81 3.72
N TYR A 60 9.57 -6.46 2.54
CA TYR A 60 8.89 -6.76 1.29
C TYR A 60 9.01 -8.25 0.89
N GLY A 61 10.24 -8.78 0.83
CA GLY A 61 10.49 -10.12 0.26
C GLY A 61 10.14 -11.28 1.19
N VAL A 62 10.20 -11.08 2.51
CA VAL A 62 9.95 -12.13 3.51
C VAL A 62 8.61 -11.91 4.22
N MET A 63 8.34 -10.68 4.64
CA MET A 63 7.13 -10.37 5.40
C MET A 63 5.93 -10.03 4.51
N GLY A 64 6.13 -9.76 3.21
CA GLY A 64 5.08 -9.55 2.23
C GLY A 64 4.31 -8.23 2.36
N PHE A 65 4.95 -7.17 2.86
CA PHE A 65 4.32 -5.86 2.95
C PHE A 65 5.22 -4.74 2.38
N PRO A 66 4.63 -3.65 1.88
CA PRO A 66 5.38 -2.49 1.43
C PRO A 66 6.21 -1.89 2.54
N THR A 67 7.46 -1.60 2.25
CA THR A 67 8.41 -0.98 3.18
C THR A 67 9.18 0.13 2.51
N PHE A 68 9.61 1.10 3.30
CA PHE A 68 10.32 2.28 2.81
C PHE A 68 11.54 2.57 3.68
N THR A 69 12.56 3.18 3.06
CA THR A 69 13.64 3.83 3.78
C THR A 69 13.52 5.33 3.58
N PHE A 70 13.47 6.07 4.66
CA PHE A 70 13.49 7.53 4.64
C PHE A 70 14.95 7.99 4.77
N GLU A 71 15.40 8.71 3.77
CA GLU A 71 16.66 9.47 3.78
C GLU A 71 16.26 10.94 3.99
N THR A 72 16.63 11.48 5.13
CA THR A 72 15.97 12.66 5.69
C THR A 72 16.60 14.00 5.32
N ASP A 73 17.83 14.05 4.87
CA ASP A 73 18.52 15.29 4.58
C ASP A 73 19.59 15.18 3.50
N ASP A 74 19.77 16.23 2.71
CA ASP A 74 20.85 16.39 1.73
C ASP A 74 22.17 16.75 2.39
N GLU A 75 22.15 17.29 3.62
CA GLU A 75 23.34 17.61 4.40
C GLU A 75 23.77 16.40 5.22
N GLN A 76 24.88 15.79 4.83
CA GLN A 76 25.40 14.58 5.47
C GLN A 76 25.62 14.78 6.98
N PHE A 77 24.77 14.18 7.80
CA PHE A 77 24.91 14.00 9.25
C PHE A 77 24.82 15.24 10.14
N ILE A 78 24.82 16.45 9.61
CA ILE A 78 24.73 17.68 10.40
C ILE A 78 23.72 18.61 9.71
N PRO A 79 22.54 18.85 10.29
CA PRO A 79 21.61 19.83 9.74
C PRO A 79 22.25 21.23 9.81
N GLY A 80 22.13 21.99 8.73
CA GLY A 80 22.70 23.35 8.62
C GLY A 80 22.13 24.36 9.61
N SER A 81 20.88 24.12 10.10
CA SER A 81 20.27 24.88 11.18
C SER A 81 19.16 24.07 11.86
N PHE A 82 18.81 24.40 13.11
CA PHE A 82 17.66 23.82 13.80
C PHE A 82 16.33 24.17 13.13
N GLU A 83 16.23 25.32 12.48
CA GLU A 83 15.03 25.78 11.78
C GLU A 83 14.76 24.89 10.57
N ASN A 84 15.76 24.62 9.75
CA ASN A 84 15.65 23.70 8.62
C ASN A 84 15.35 22.26 9.06
N LEU A 85 15.90 21.83 10.20
CA LEU A 85 15.65 20.50 10.75
C LEU A 85 14.17 20.33 11.12
N ASN A 86 13.58 21.30 11.78
CA ASN A 86 12.17 21.23 12.18
C ASN A 86 11.23 21.14 10.96
N ASP A 87 11.42 21.99 9.95
CA ASP A 87 10.61 21.98 8.73
C ASP A 87 10.71 20.64 8.02
N ARG A 88 11.89 20.05 7.95
CA ARG A 88 12.11 18.73 7.35
C ARG A 88 11.48 17.61 8.15
N LEU A 89 11.59 17.65 9.48
CA LEU A 89 10.96 16.67 10.35
C LEU A 89 9.42 16.72 10.26
N GLU A 90 8.85 17.93 10.17
CA GLU A 90 7.40 18.08 10.00
C GLU A 90 6.94 17.50 8.66
N GLU A 91 7.62 17.79 7.57
CA GLU A 91 7.33 17.24 6.25
C GLU A 91 7.37 15.70 6.24
N GLU A 92 8.42 15.11 6.80
CA GLU A 92 8.53 13.65 6.88
C GLU A 92 7.50 13.03 7.79
N MET A 93 7.18 13.70 8.90
CA MET A 93 6.11 13.26 9.80
C MET A 93 4.75 13.29 9.09
N ASP A 94 4.50 14.23 8.20
CA ASP A 94 3.27 14.29 7.42
C ASP A 94 3.20 13.13 6.42
N VAL A 95 4.30 12.81 5.75
CA VAL A 95 4.36 11.61 4.90
C VAL A 95 4.17 10.34 5.73
N MET A 96 4.81 10.21 6.89
CA MET A 96 4.63 9.05 7.77
C MET A 96 3.18 8.92 8.27
N ARG A 97 2.55 10.04 8.65
CA ARG A 97 1.12 10.04 9.03
C ARG A 97 0.23 9.59 7.88
N TYR A 98 0.50 10.07 6.66
CA TYR A 98 -0.20 9.60 5.47
C TYR A 98 -0.04 8.08 5.31
N LEU A 99 1.19 7.56 5.35
CA LEU A 99 1.46 6.14 5.21
C LEU A 99 0.75 5.29 6.27
N ILE A 100 0.74 5.72 7.53
CA ILE A 100 0.08 5.02 8.64
C ILE A 100 -1.45 5.07 8.49
N ASN A 101 -2.00 6.23 8.19
CA ASN A 101 -3.44 6.42 8.08
C ASN A 101 -4.05 5.70 6.87
N ASN A 102 -3.25 5.47 5.83
CA ASN A 102 -3.70 4.84 4.60
C ASN A 102 -3.16 3.42 4.40
N VAL A 103 -2.53 2.81 5.39
CA VAL A 103 -1.96 1.44 5.29
C VAL A 103 -2.96 0.40 4.80
N TRP A 104 -4.23 0.56 5.11
CA TRP A 104 -5.32 -0.33 4.71
C TRP A 104 -5.76 -0.11 3.25
N TYR A 105 -5.48 1.03 2.63
CA TYR A 105 -5.73 1.28 1.20
C TYR A 105 -4.80 0.47 0.31
N TRP A 106 -3.61 0.15 0.78
CA TRP A 106 -2.59 -0.53 -0.01
C TRP A 106 -2.82 -2.04 -0.14
N ARG A 107 -3.86 -2.54 0.49
CA ARG A 107 -4.35 -3.91 0.33
C ARG A 107 -5.71 -3.88 -0.34
N ALA A 108 -6.19 -5.04 -0.75
CA ALA A 108 -7.59 -5.18 -1.09
C ALA A 108 -8.43 -4.88 0.17
N ARG A 109 -9.42 -4.01 0.01
CA ARG A 109 -10.43 -3.71 1.03
C ARG A 109 -11.79 -3.94 0.44
N LEU A 110 -12.33 -5.10 0.67
CA LEU A 110 -13.63 -5.50 0.15
C LEU A 110 -14.75 -5.04 1.08
N ASP A 111 -15.82 -4.58 0.45
CA ASP A 111 -17.07 -4.22 1.11
C ASP A 111 -18.25 -4.69 0.24
N VAL A 112 -19.38 -5.01 0.85
CA VAL A 112 -20.61 -5.35 0.13
C VAL A 112 -21.46 -4.09 0.04
N ARG A 113 -21.52 -3.50 -1.16
CA ARG A 113 -22.26 -2.27 -1.42
C ARG A 113 -23.77 -2.49 -1.49
N SER A 114 -24.19 -3.61 -2.06
CA SER A 114 -25.59 -4.01 -2.10
C SER A 114 -25.74 -5.53 -2.08
N LEU A 115 -26.88 -5.95 -1.56
CA LEU A 115 -27.29 -7.35 -1.53
C LEU A 115 -28.76 -7.42 -1.99
N GLU A 116 -29.02 -8.23 -3.02
CA GLU A 116 -30.34 -8.51 -3.55
C GLU A 116 -30.66 -9.99 -3.38
N VAL A 117 -31.82 -10.28 -2.80
CA VAL A 117 -32.28 -11.66 -2.55
C VAL A 117 -33.51 -11.91 -3.42
N SER A 118 -33.45 -12.93 -4.26
CA SER A 118 -34.57 -13.46 -5.02
C SER A 118 -35.03 -14.81 -4.44
N SER A 119 -35.99 -15.44 -5.07
CA SER A 119 -36.46 -16.75 -4.61
C SER A 119 -35.42 -17.87 -4.75
N ASN A 120 -34.44 -17.74 -5.65
CA ASN A 120 -33.51 -18.81 -6.01
C ASN A 120 -32.06 -18.34 -6.07
N SER A 121 -31.76 -17.07 -5.88
CA SER A 121 -30.39 -16.57 -5.92
C SER A 121 -30.17 -15.38 -4.99
N VAL A 122 -28.94 -15.17 -4.61
CA VAL A 122 -28.48 -13.99 -3.90
C VAL A 122 -27.42 -13.29 -4.77
N THR A 123 -27.62 -12.03 -5.07
CA THR A 123 -26.68 -11.22 -5.84
C THR A 123 -26.05 -10.18 -4.93
N LEU A 124 -24.71 -10.12 -4.92
CA LEU A 124 -23.96 -9.15 -4.15
C LEU A 124 -23.10 -8.29 -5.08
N ASP A 125 -23.08 -6.98 -4.83
CA ASP A 125 -22.13 -6.07 -5.44
C ASP A 125 -20.97 -5.86 -4.45
N VAL A 126 -19.83 -6.49 -4.74
CA VAL A 126 -18.64 -6.43 -3.92
C VAL A 126 -17.68 -5.39 -4.48
N VAL A 127 -17.38 -4.36 -3.69
CA VAL A 127 -16.49 -3.26 -4.05
C VAL A 127 -15.15 -3.42 -3.37
N ASN A 128 -14.08 -3.18 -4.11
CA ASN A 128 -12.74 -3.08 -3.56
C ASN A 128 -12.35 -1.59 -3.46
N HIS A 129 -12.33 -1.07 -2.24
CA HIS A 129 -11.86 0.29 -1.94
C HIS A 129 -10.34 0.38 -1.82
N GLY A 130 -9.65 -0.77 -1.83
CA GLY A 130 -8.20 -0.85 -1.72
C GLY A 130 -7.50 -0.68 -3.07
N GLN A 131 -6.22 -0.39 -3.02
CA GLN A 131 -5.35 -0.21 -4.19
C GLN A 131 -4.67 -1.50 -4.66
N ALA A 132 -4.94 -2.63 -4.02
CA ALA A 132 -4.48 -3.94 -4.46
C ALA A 132 -5.66 -4.78 -4.92
N SER A 133 -5.51 -5.49 -6.04
CA SER A 133 -6.47 -6.50 -6.48
C SER A 133 -6.40 -7.73 -5.57
N THR A 134 -7.50 -8.47 -5.47
CA THR A 134 -7.51 -9.79 -4.86
C THR A 134 -7.98 -10.83 -5.87
N SER A 135 -7.34 -12.00 -5.88
CA SER A 135 -7.67 -13.10 -6.78
C SER A 135 -8.32 -14.30 -6.09
N ASN A 136 -8.44 -14.27 -4.76
CA ASN A 136 -8.94 -15.39 -3.97
C ASN A 136 -9.90 -14.90 -2.87
N ALA A 137 -10.72 -13.89 -3.18
CA ALA A 137 -11.78 -13.49 -2.28
C ALA A 137 -12.86 -14.56 -2.24
N THR A 138 -13.40 -14.82 -1.06
CA THR A 138 -14.57 -15.70 -0.86
C THR A 138 -15.59 -14.97 0.01
N LEU A 139 -16.85 -15.27 -0.20
CA LEU A 139 -17.96 -14.85 0.67
C LEU A 139 -18.29 -16.01 1.59
N GLN A 140 -18.59 -15.70 2.84
CA GLN A 140 -19.02 -16.69 3.82
C GLN A 140 -20.36 -16.25 4.41
N TYR A 141 -21.32 -17.17 4.46
CA TYR A 141 -22.49 -17.01 5.29
C TYR A 141 -22.21 -17.64 6.66
N VAL A 142 -22.27 -16.80 7.67
CA VAL A 142 -22.06 -17.19 9.07
C VAL A 142 -23.41 -17.12 9.76
N ASP A 143 -23.81 -18.20 10.43
CA ASP A 143 -25.06 -18.27 11.16
C ASP A 143 -25.02 -17.48 12.49
N SER A 144 -26.13 -17.48 13.23
CA SER A 144 -26.26 -16.78 14.50
C SER A 144 -25.30 -17.28 15.59
N ASP A 145 -24.78 -18.50 15.47
CA ASP A 145 -23.88 -19.14 16.41
C ASP A 145 -22.40 -18.91 16.04
N GLY A 146 -22.15 -18.19 14.94
CA GLY A 146 -20.82 -17.89 14.43
C GLY A 146 -20.20 -19.03 13.61
N VAL A 147 -20.99 -20.01 13.19
CA VAL A 147 -20.56 -21.13 12.37
C VAL A 147 -20.67 -20.78 10.88
N VAL A 148 -19.62 -21.05 10.12
CA VAL A 148 -19.64 -20.88 8.66
C VAL A 148 -20.54 -21.97 8.07
N ALA A 149 -21.73 -21.60 7.64
CA ALA A 149 -22.72 -22.51 7.06
C ALA A 149 -22.47 -22.69 5.55
N TRP A 150 -21.83 -21.74 4.91
CA TRP A 150 -21.58 -21.79 3.46
C TRP A 150 -20.39 -20.87 3.08
N THR A 151 -19.67 -21.22 2.01
CA THR A 151 -18.57 -20.44 1.44
C THR A 151 -18.69 -20.44 -0.08
N SER A 152 -18.57 -19.28 -0.73
CA SER A 152 -18.57 -19.16 -2.20
C SER A 152 -17.31 -19.75 -2.84
N ASP A 153 -17.38 -19.98 -4.15
CA ASP A 153 -16.17 -20.09 -4.96
C ASP A 153 -15.33 -18.81 -4.85
N ALA A 154 -14.04 -18.96 -5.13
CA ALA A 154 -13.12 -17.82 -5.13
C ALA A 154 -13.36 -16.90 -6.34
N PHE A 155 -13.35 -15.60 -6.11
CA PHE A 155 -13.52 -14.58 -7.14
C PHE A 155 -12.46 -13.49 -7.07
N THR A 156 -12.35 -12.71 -8.14
CA THR A 156 -11.41 -11.59 -8.26
C THR A 156 -12.16 -10.27 -8.17
N VAL A 157 -11.62 -9.34 -7.38
CA VAL A 157 -12.02 -7.93 -7.40
C VAL A 157 -10.78 -7.09 -7.64
N ASN A 158 -10.75 -6.41 -8.77
CA ASN A 158 -9.64 -5.53 -9.11
C ASN A 158 -9.56 -4.31 -8.18
N ALA A 159 -8.36 -3.74 -8.06
CA ALA A 159 -8.15 -2.51 -7.30
C ALA A 159 -9.14 -1.42 -7.73
N THR A 160 -9.73 -0.73 -6.77
CA THR A 160 -10.67 0.39 -6.96
C THR A 160 -11.88 0.08 -7.85
N ASN A 161 -12.25 -1.19 -7.97
CA ASN A 161 -13.34 -1.66 -8.85
C ASN A 161 -14.39 -2.45 -8.07
N SER A 162 -15.43 -2.89 -8.75
CA SER A 162 -16.45 -3.78 -8.18
C SER A 162 -16.69 -5.02 -9.05
N THR A 163 -17.27 -6.04 -8.44
CA THR A 163 -17.64 -7.30 -9.08
C THR A 163 -19.02 -7.74 -8.57
N ILE A 164 -19.87 -8.18 -9.48
CA ILE A 164 -21.13 -8.84 -9.11
C ILE A 164 -20.85 -10.32 -8.85
N VAL A 165 -21.29 -10.81 -7.72
CA VAL A 165 -21.21 -12.22 -7.32
C VAL A 165 -22.62 -12.75 -7.20
N GLU A 166 -22.96 -13.75 -8.00
CA GLU A 166 -24.23 -14.49 -7.93
C GLU A 166 -24.01 -15.80 -7.19
N LEU A 167 -24.93 -16.10 -6.29
CA LEU A 167 -24.98 -17.30 -5.46
C LEU A 167 -26.31 -17.99 -5.71
N ASP A 168 -26.26 -19.19 -6.30
CA ASP A 168 -27.41 -20.05 -6.62
C ASP A 168 -27.77 -20.98 -5.46
#